data_ecfd91a8c41737a39929bd312da3fb8e
#
_entry.id   ecfd91a8c41737a39929bd312da3fb8e
#
_cell.length_a   1.000
_cell.length_b   1.000
_cell.length_c   1.000
_cell.angle_alpha   90.00
_cell.angle_beta   90.00
_cell.angle_gamma   90.00
#
_symmetry.space_group_name_H-M   'P 1'
#
loop_
_entity.id
_entity.type
_entity.pdbx_description
1 polymer ?
#
loop_
_entity_poly.entity_id
_entity_poly.type
_entity_poly.pdbx_seq_one_letter_code
_entity_poly.pdbx_strand_id
1 'polypeptide(L)'
;MPKSYFYAERIRLRTMEPEDVDVMYDIENDLRIWEVTNLSVPYSKFALRQYIENTASDLFADGQLRLMIVRCEDDAVIGTIDITDFVPIHAHGEVGIAVRKEFRNNGYAKEALQLLCNYAFNYLHMKQLTVHVATDNQTSFRLFQSCGFTVCGILKEWWRVGGGGYKDVALLQRLRED
;
A
#
# COMPACT_ATOMS: atom_id res chain seq x y z
N MET A 1 19.30 12.01 -16.55
CA MET A 1 18.36 10.89 -16.81
C MET A 1 17.04 11.23 -16.15
N PRO A 2 15.89 11.01 -16.77
CA PRO A 2 14.62 11.17 -16.09
C PRO A 2 14.63 10.24 -14.85
N LYS A 3 14.34 10.79 -13.67
CA LYS A 3 14.21 9.99 -12.45
C LYS A 3 13.09 8.99 -12.71
N SER A 4 13.39 7.70 -12.75
CA SER A 4 12.38 6.67 -12.86
C SER A 4 11.44 6.76 -11.64
N TYR A 5 10.15 6.76 -11.87
CA TYR A 5 9.15 6.74 -10.79
C TYR A 5 9.17 5.44 -9.98
N PHE A 6 9.77 4.39 -10.53
CA PHE A 6 9.70 3.03 -9.99
C PHE A 6 11.05 2.49 -9.47
N TYR A 7 12.11 3.31 -9.49
CA TYR A 7 13.44 2.89 -9.05
C TYR A 7 14.01 3.85 -8.01
N ALA A 8 14.41 3.31 -6.86
CA ALA A 8 15.22 3.95 -5.84
C ALA A 8 16.60 3.26 -5.74
N GLU A 9 17.40 3.63 -4.76
CA GLU A 9 18.74 3.06 -4.58
C GLU A 9 18.69 1.57 -4.19
N ARG A 10 17.80 1.21 -3.26
CA ARG A 10 17.76 -0.12 -2.66
C ARG A 10 16.56 -0.96 -3.08
N ILE A 11 15.55 -0.33 -3.66
CA ILE A 11 14.33 -1.01 -4.08
C ILE A 11 13.86 -0.53 -5.46
N ARG A 12 13.05 -1.37 -6.09
CA ARG A 12 12.21 -0.98 -7.22
C ARG A 12 10.77 -1.43 -7.01
N LEU A 13 9.85 -0.73 -7.66
CA LEU A 13 8.45 -1.12 -7.76
C LEU A 13 8.19 -1.71 -9.14
N ARG A 14 7.40 -2.79 -9.21
CA ARG A 14 6.95 -3.38 -10.48
C ARG A 14 5.53 -3.93 -10.35
N THR A 15 4.87 -4.12 -11.46
CA THR A 15 3.59 -4.84 -11.51
C THR A 15 3.74 -6.28 -11.02
N MET A 16 2.61 -6.90 -10.68
CA MET A 16 2.56 -8.31 -10.28
C MET A 16 2.87 -9.23 -11.47
N GLU A 17 3.51 -10.34 -11.19
CA GLU A 17 3.78 -11.42 -12.12
C GLU A 17 3.19 -12.73 -11.56
N PRO A 18 2.90 -13.74 -12.41
CA PRO A 18 2.34 -15.01 -11.96
C PRO A 18 3.15 -15.70 -10.86
N GLU A 19 4.46 -15.50 -10.85
CA GLU A 19 5.40 -16.05 -9.85
C GLU A 19 5.23 -15.47 -8.47
N ASP A 20 4.56 -14.31 -8.34
CA ASP A 20 4.35 -13.63 -7.07
C ASP A 20 3.25 -14.26 -6.18
N VAL A 21 2.52 -15.25 -6.70
CA VAL A 21 1.39 -15.89 -5.96
C VAL A 21 1.79 -16.33 -4.55
N ASP A 22 2.96 -16.96 -4.40
CA ASP A 22 3.38 -17.49 -3.10
C ASP A 22 3.71 -16.36 -2.11
N VAL A 23 4.40 -15.33 -2.56
CA VAL A 23 4.70 -14.15 -1.73
C VAL A 23 3.42 -13.39 -1.38
N MET A 24 2.51 -13.21 -2.34
CA MET A 24 1.21 -12.58 -2.08
C MET A 24 0.38 -13.40 -1.09
N TYR A 25 0.40 -14.73 -1.20
CA TYR A 25 -0.28 -15.60 -0.26
C TYR A 25 0.21 -15.41 1.17
N ASP A 26 1.51 -15.29 1.37
CA ASP A 26 2.11 -15.06 2.68
C ASP A 26 1.77 -13.67 3.24
N ILE A 27 1.77 -12.64 2.39
CA ILE A 27 1.43 -11.26 2.79
C ILE A 27 -0.05 -11.15 3.12
N GLU A 28 -0.94 -11.58 2.22
CA GLU A 28 -2.39 -11.40 2.37
C GLU A 28 -2.99 -12.24 3.50
N ASN A 29 -2.34 -13.34 3.89
CA ASN A 29 -2.78 -14.19 4.98
C ASN A 29 -2.04 -13.94 6.31
N ASP A 30 -1.19 -12.90 6.41
CA ASP A 30 -0.63 -12.47 7.70
C ASP A 30 -1.75 -11.91 8.58
N LEU A 31 -1.99 -12.54 9.74
CA LEU A 31 -3.06 -12.17 10.67
C LEU A 31 -3.03 -10.69 11.10
N ARG A 32 -1.84 -10.06 11.08
CA ARG A 32 -1.72 -8.63 11.40
C ARG A 32 -2.25 -7.73 10.28
N ILE A 33 -2.24 -8.22 9.04
CA ILE A 33 -2.85 -7.53 7.90
C ILE A 33 -4.35 -7.67 7.97
N TRP A 34 -4.86 -8.80 8.43
CA TRP A 34 -6.29 -9.02 8.62
C TRP A 34 -6.96 -8.05 9.59
N GLU A 35 -6.24 -7.62 10.64
CA GLU A 35 -6.77 -6.65 11.60
C GLU A 35 -7.00 -5.26 11.01
N VAL A 36 -6.41 -4.97 9.86
CA VAL A 36 -6.45 -3.66 9.18
C VAL A 36 -7.04 -3.73 7.76
N THR A 37 -7.57 -4.89 7.38
CA THR A 37 -8.22 -5.11 6.09
C THR A 37 -9.64 -5.61 6.25
N ASN A 38 -10.43 -5.53 5.18
CA ASN A 38 -11.82 -6.02 5.19
C ASN A 38 -11.93 -7.54 4.90
N LEU A 39 -10.87 -8.31 5.16
CA LEU A 39 -10.86 -9.74 4.89
C LEU A 39 -11.70 -10.49 5.90
N SER A 40 -12.61 -11.33 5.40
CA SER A 40 -13.45 -12.22 6.21
C SER A 40 -13.00 -13.68 6.17
N VAL A 41 -12.20 -14.05 5.16
CA VAL A 41 -11.66 -15.40 4.96
C VAL A 41 -10.25 -15.33 4.35
N PRO A 42 -9.39 -16.34 4.58
CA PRO A 42 -8.08 -16.41 3.94
C PRO A 42 -8.19 -16.45 2.41
N TYR A 43 -7.25 -15.79 1.74
CA TYR A 43 -7.11 -15.98 0.29
C TYR A 43 -6.53 -17.36 -0.02
N SER A 44 -7.09 -18.04 -1.01
CA SER A 44 -6.46 -19.19 -1.63
C SER A 44 -5.44 -18.77 -2.69
N LYS A 45 -4.42 -19.60 -2.93
CA LYS A 45 -3.50 -19.38 -4.06
C LYS A 45 -4.22 -19.33 -5.40
N PHE A 46 -5.32 -20.06 -5.55
CA PHE A 46 -6.15 -20.03 -6.75
C PHE A 46 -6.80 -18.65 -6.95
N ALA A 47 -7.40 -18.08 -5.89
CA ALA A 47 -7.99 -16.73 -5.97
C ALA A 47 -6.94 -15.66 -6.30
N LEU A 48 -5.73 -15.77 -5.73
CA LEU A 48 -4.63 -14.85 -6.02
C LEU A 48 -4.12 -14.99 -7.46
N ARG A 49 -4.04 -16.21 -8.02
CA ARG A 49 -3.72 -16.40 -9.45
C ARG A 49 -4.75 -15.73 -10.34
N GLN A 50 -6.04 -15.97 -10.07
CA GLN A 50 -7.11 -15.33 -10.84
C GLN A 50 -7.05 -13.80 -10.74
N TYR A 51 -6.73 -13.26 -9.57
CA TYR A 51 -6.56 -11.82 -9.39
C TYR A 51 -5.40 -11.29 -10.25
N ILE A 52 -4.24 -11.93 -10.24
CA ILE A 52 -3.09 -11.55 -11.07
C ILE A 52 -3.41 -11.66 -12.57
N GLU A 53 -4.05 -12.75 -13.00
CA GLU A 53 -4.39 -12.99 -14.40
C GLU A 53 -5.44 -12.02 -14.94
N ASN A 54 -6.35 -11.53 -14.09
CA ASN A 54 -7.45 -10.66 -14.50
C ASN A 54 -7.19 -9.16 -14.32
N THR A 55 -6.13 -8.78 -13.60
CA THR A 55 -5.80 -7.36 -13.42
C THR A 55 -5.16 -6.80 -14.69
N ALA A 56 -5.57 -5.61 -15.09
CA ALA A 56 -4.88 -4.85 -16.14
C ALA A 56 -3.59 -4.21 -15.64
N SER A 57 -3.36 -4.20 -14.31
CA SER A 57 -2.30 -3.43 -13.65
C SER A 57 -2.30 -1.95 -14.07
N ASP A 58 -3.49 -1.43 -14.30
CA ASP A 58 -3.74 -0.04 -14.72
C ASP A 58 -4.74 0.60 -13.77
N LEU A 59 -4.33 1.73 -13.15
CA LEU A 59 -5.13 2.41 -12.13
C LEU A 59 -6.49 2.89 -12.65
N PHE A 60 -6.54 3.32 -13.91
CA PHE A 60 -7.78 3.83 -14.52
C PHE A 60 -8.72 2.71 -14.96
N ALA A 61 -8.18 1.59 -15.40
CA ALA A 61 -8.98 0.43 -15.81
C ALA A 61 -9.53 -0.33 -14.61
N ASP A 62 -8.69 -0.55 -13.59
CA ASP A 62 -9.02 -1.41 -12.45
C ASP A 62 -9.59 -0.62 -11.24
N GLY A 63 -9.48 0.73 -11.23
CA GLY A 63 -9.78 1.55 -10.07
C GLY A 63 -8.79 1.37 -8.90
N GLN A 64 -7.77 0.58 -9.12
CA GLN A 64 -6.71 0.27 -8.16
C GLN A 64 -5.41 -0.09 -8.88
N LEU A 65 -4.29 0.07 -8.18
CA LEU A 65 -2.97 -0.33 -8.65
C LEU A 65 -2.24 -1.02 -7.52
N ARG A 66 -1.77 -2.26 -7.75
CA ARG A 66 -0.88 -2.97 -6.84
C ARG A 66 0.48 -3.14 -7.46
N LEU A 67 1.52 -2.76 -6.70
CA LEU A 67 2.91 -2.91 -7.10
C LEU A 67 3.66 -3.76 -6.07
N MET A 68 4.54 -4.61 -6.58
CA MET A 68 5.47 -5.39 -5.76
C MET A 68 6.67 -4.51 -5.40
N ILE A 69 7.08 -4.54 -4.14
CA ILE A 69 8.31 -3.91 -3.66
C ILE A 69 9.42 -4.96 -3.77
N VAL A 70 10.39 -4.69 -4.64
CA VAL A 70 11.50 -5.62 -4.92
C VAL A 70 12.80 -5.01 -4.42
N ARG A 71 13.57 -5.77 -3.63
CA ARG A 71 14.89 -5.36 -3.19
C ARG A 71 15.91 -5.53 -4.32
N CYS A 72 16.72 -4.50 -4.58
CA CYS A 72 17.65 -4.51 -5.71
C CYS A 72 18.88 -5.40 -5.51
N GLU A 73 19.21 -5.72 -4.27
CA GLU A 73 20.40 -6.53 -3.92
C GLU A 73 20.31 -7.98 -4.42
N ASP A 74 19.11 -8.57 -4.33
CA ASP A 74 18.90 -10.02 -4.57
C ASP A 74 17.60 -10.32 -5.33
N ASP A 75 16.93 -9.31 -5.84
CA ASP A 75 15.62 -9.40 -6.52
C ASP A 75 14.49 -9.99 -5.67
N ALA A 76 14.66 -10.03 -4.35
CA ALA A 76 13.63 -10.53 -3.46
C ALA A 76 12.40 -9.60 -3.43
N VAL A 77 11.22 -10.18 -3.56
CA VAL A 77 9.96 -9.46 -3.29
C VAL A 77 9.78 -9.34 -1.79
N ILE A 78 9.82 -8.11 -1.28
CA ILE A 78 9.82 -7.81 0.15
C ILE A 78 8.51 -7.24 0.67
N GLY A 79 7.56 -6.94 -0.23
CA GLY A 79 6.27 -6.39 0.15
C GLY A 79 5.43 -5.96 -1.04
N THR A 80 4.32 -5.31 -0.73
CA THR A 80 3.40 -4.68 -1.70
C THR A 80 3.11 -3.24 -1.31
N ILE A 81 2.79 -2.42 -2.31
CA ILE A 81 2.28 -1.07 -2.13
C ILE A 81 1.17 -0.81 -3.13
N ASP A 82 0.07 -0.23 -2.66
CA ASP A 82 -1.17 -0.13 -3.43
C ASP A 82 -1.69 1.31 -3.48
N ILE A 83 -2.42 1.62 -4.56
CA ILE A 83 -3.44 2.67 -4.56
C ILE A 83 -4.78 1.95 -4.77
N THR A 84 -5.72 2.14 -3.85
CA THR A 84 -7.09 1.62 -3.92
C THR A 84 -8.09 2.75 -3.90
N ASP A 85 -9.38 2.44 -4.10
CA ASP A 85 -10.47 3.41 -4.07
C ASP A 85 -10.19 4.65 -4.91
N PHE A 86 -9.58 4.44 -6.08
CA PHE A 86 -9.24 5.51 -6.99
C PHE A 86 -10.50 6.12 -7.61
N VAL A 87 -10.67 7.42 -7.43
CA VAL A 87 -11.76 8.22 -8.00
C VAL A 87 -11.18 9.20 -9.02
N PRO A 88 -11.21 8.87 -10.33
CA PRO A 88 -10.55 9.67 -11.37
C PRO A 88 -11.02 11.12 -11.43
N ILE A 89 -12.32 11.36 -11.33
CA ILE A 89 -12.90 12.70 -11.41
C ILE A 89 -12.46 13.64 -10.27
N HIS A 90 -12.07 13.07 -9.12
CA HIS A 90 -11.57 13.81 -7.96
C HIS A 90 -10.06 13.66 -7.79
N ALA A 91 -9.43 12.83 -8.61
CA ALA A 91 -8.00 12.56 -8.62
C ALA A 91 -7.45 12.21 -7.23
N HIS A 92 -8.14 11.32 -6.50
CA HIS A 92 -7.71 10.81 -5.20
C HIS A 92 -7.78 9.29 -5.11
N GLY A 93 -7.06 8.71 -4.17
CA GLY A 93 -7.08 7.30 -3.84
C GLY A 93 -6.49 7.05 -2.46
N GLU A 94 -6.62 5.82 -1.97
CA GLU A 94 -6.09 5.38 -0.69
C GLU A 94 -4.82 4.56 -0.87
N VAL A 95 -3.82 4.79 -0.01
CA VAL A 95 -2.56 4.05 -0.04
C VAL A 95 -2.61 2.88 0.92
N GLY A 96 -2.26 1.69 0.43
CA GLY A 96 -1.93 0.52 1.22
C GLY A 96 -0.45 0.17 1.10
N ILE A 97 0.16 -0.32 2.17
CA ILE A 97 1.53 -0.82 2.15
C ILE A 97 1.71 -1.97 3.13
N ALA A 98 2.33 -3.04 2.68
CA ALA A 98 2.69 -4.18 3.50
C ALA A 98 4.14 -4.60 3.21
N VAL A 99 4.96 -4.71 4.26
CA VAL A 99 6.34 -5.23 4.16
C VAL A 99 6.44 -6.52 4.96
N ARG A 100 7.01 -7.55 4.36
CA ARG A 100 7.25 -8.84 5.00
C ARG A 100 8.09 -8.66 6.26
N LYS A 101 7.79 -9.46 7.27
CA LYS A 101 8.31 -9.30 8.64
C LYS A 101 9.84 -9.20 8.67
N GLU A 102 10.51 -10.05 7.94
CA GLU A 102 11.98 -10.16 7.89
C GLU A 102 12.68 -8.95 7.25
N PHE A 103 11.92 -8.10 6.52
CA PHE A 103 12.45 -6.89 5.85
C PHE A 103 12.03 -5.58 6.52
N ARG A 104 11.26 -5.65 7.63
CA ARG A 104 10.83 -4.45 8.37
C ARG A 104 11.99 -3.76 9.07
N ASN A 105 11.76 -2.50 9.46
CA ASN A 105 12.72 -1.66 10.19
C ASN A 105 14.02 -1.33 9.41
N ASN A 106 14.04 -1.54 8.09
CA ASN A 106 15.16 -1.23 7.21
C ASN A 106 14.95 0.03 6.35
N GLY A 107 13.81 0.71 6.51
CA GLY A 107 13.49 1.92 5.75
C GLY A 107 12.86 1.67 4.37
N TYR A 108 12.72 0.43 3.92
CA TYR A 108 12.16 0.09 2.60
C TYR A 108 10.74 0.63 2.38
N ALA A 109 9.89 0.56 3.41
CA ALA A 109 8.53 1.11 3.31
C ALA A 109 8.52 2.62 3.01
N LYS A 110 9.47 3.37 3.58
CA LYS A 110 9.60 4.81 3.32
C LYS A 110 10.02 5.08 1.88
N GLU A 111 11.00 4.35 1.36
CA GLU A 111 11.43 4.47 -0.04
C GLU A 111 10.28 4.12 -1.00
N ALA A 112 9.56 3.02 -0.74
CA ALA A 112 8.42 2.61 -1.56
C ALA A 112 7.31 3.67 -1.57
N LEU A 113 6.97 4.21 -0.40
CA LEU A 113 5.96 5.25 -0.27
C LEU A 113 6.37 6.56 -0.97
N GLN A 114 7.65 6.92 -0.91
CA GLN A 114 8.17 8.09 -1.64
C GLN A 114 8.09 7.91 -3.16
N LEU A 115 8.42 6.72 -3.68
CA LEU A 115 8.28 6.40 -5.10
C LEU A 115 6.82 6.47 -5.55
N LEU A 116 5.90 5.84 -4.77
CA LEU A 116 4.48 5.87 -5.09
C LEU A 116 3.91 7.29 -5.09
N CYS A 117 4.24 8.10 -4.08
CA CYS A 117 3.81 9.50 -4.01
C CYS A 117 4.35 10.31 -5.19
N ASN A 118 5.62 10.12 -5.55
CA ASN A 118 6.22 10.79 -6.70
C ASN A 118 5.51 10.40 -8.02
N TYR A 119 5.20 9.11 -8.20
CA TYR A 119 4.42 8.63 -9.35
C TYR A 119 3.00 9.21 -9.36
N ALA A 120 2.29 9.11 -8.25
CA ALA A 120 0.91 9.59 -8.13
C ALA A 120 0.79 11.10 -8.40
N PHE A 121 1.67 11.92 -7.82
CA PHE A 121 1.57 13.37 -7.93
C PHE A 121 2.17 13.95 -9.21
N ASN A 122 3.31 13.42 -9.67
CA ASN A 122 4.06 14.03 -10.78
C ASN A 122 3.80 13.37 -12.13
N TYR A 123 3.34 12.12 -12.16
CA TYR A 123 3.01 11.43 -13.41
C TYR A 123 1.50 11.29 -13.61
N LEU A 124 0.78 10.77 -12.61
CA LEU A 124 -0.68 10.59 -12.69
C LEU A 124 -1.46 11.90 -12.41
N HIS A 125 -0.78 12.94 -11.92
CA HIS A 125 -1.37 14.22 -11.56
C HIS A 125 -2.52 14.10 -10.55
N MET A 126 -2.45 13.12 -9.66
CA MET A 126 -3.41 12.99 -8.57
C MET A 126 -3.36 14.23 -7.67
N LYS A 127 -4.53 14.66 -7.15
CA LYS A 127 -4.59 15.82 -6.25
C LYS A 127 -4.20 15.44 -4.83
N GLN A 128 -4.57 14.23 -4.41
CA GLN A 128 -4.35 13.80 -3.03
C GLN A 128 -4.29 12.28 -2.89
N LEU A 129 -3.61 11.85 -1.85
CA LEU A 129 -3.58 10.49 -1.35
C LEU A 129 -4.04 10.47 0.10
N THR A 130 -4.79 9.45 0.48
CA THR A 130 -5.24 9.21 1.85
C THR A 130 -4.74 7.88 2.36
N VAL A 131 -4.77 7.69 3.67
CA VAL A 131 -4.52 6.40 4.33
C VAL A 131 -5.26 6.33 5.65
N HIS A 132 -5.81 5.19 5.96
CA HIS A 132 -6.38 4.86 7.26
C HIS A 132 -5.34 4.16 8.13
N VAL A 133 -5.11 4.64 9.35
CA VAL A 133 -4.13 4.10 10.29
C VAL A 133 -4.77 3.91 11.65
N ALA A 134 -4.74 2.69 12.21
CA ALA A 134 -5.20 2.47 13.58
C ALA A 134 -4.45 3.39 14.55
N THR A 135 -5.14 4.05 15.47
CA THR A 135 -4.54 5.07 16.36
C THR A 135 -3.44 4.52 17.27
N ASP A 136 -3.39 3.21 17.49
CA ASP A 136 -2.35 2.51 18.25
C ASP A 136 -1.14 2.09 17.38
N ASN A 137 -1.22 2.21 16.04
CA ASN A 137 -0.14 1.82 15.13
C ASN A 137 0.88 2.96 14.92
N GLN A 138 1.72 3.19 15.93
CA GLN A 138 2.72 4.26 15.90
C GLN A 138 3.75 4.11 14.77
N THR A 139 4.05 2.89 14.34
CA THR A 139 4.98 2.62 13.25
C THR A 139 4.46 3.17 11.93
N SER A 140 3.20 2.89 11.60
CA SER A 140 2.56 3.44 10.40
C SER A 140 2.40 4.95 10.48
N PHE A 141 2.03 5.51 11.64
CA PHE A 141 1.98 6.97 11.82
C PHE A 141 3.31 7.64 11.46
N ARG A 142 4.41 7.18 12.03
CA ARG A 142 5.75 7.73 11.76
C ARG A 142 6.13 7.60 10.29
N LEU A 143 5.82 6.46 9.66
CA LEU A 143 6.07 6.24 8.25
C LEU A 143 5.36 7.29 7.40
N PHE A 144 4.04 7.38 7.51
CA PHE A 144 3.24 8.29 6.68
C PHE A 144 3.55 9.76 6.96
N GLN A 145 3.69 10.16 8.22
CA GLN A 145 4.09 11.53 8.57
C GLN A 145 5.47 11.90 8.01
N SER A 146 6.44 10.96 8.03
CA SER A 146 7.77 11.19 7.44
C SER A 146 7.75 11.36 5.92
N CYS A 147 6.64 10.99 5.27
CA CYS A 147 6.38 11.16 3.84
C CYS A 147 5.36 12.29 3.56
N GLY A 148 5.10 13.19 4.52
CA GLY A 148 4.29 14.39 4.31
C GLY A 148 2.78 14.19 4.46
N PHE A 149 2.32 13.06 5.00
CA PHE A 149 0.91 12.89 5.36
C PHE A 149 0.61 13.56 6.70
N THR A 150 -0.56 14.19 6.80
CA THR A 150 -1.05 14.86 8.01
C THR A 150 -2.39 14.27 8.43
N VAL A 151 -2.63 14.19 9.75
CA VAL A 151 -3.92 13.71 10.27
C VAL A 151 -5.00 14.74 9.98
N CYS A 152 -6.08 14.34 9.34
CA CYS A 152 -7.24 15.20 9.06
C CYS A 152 -8.49 14.82 9.86
N GLY A 153 -8.51 13.65 10.52
CA GLY A 153 -9.63 13.25 11.37
C GLY A 153 -9.39 11.92 12.07
N ILE A 154 -10.23 11.66 13.08
CA ILE A 154 -10.29 10.39 13.80
C ILE A 154 -11.69 9.80 13.65
N LEU A 155 -11.76 8.59 13.09
CA LEU A 155 -12.96 7.79 12.96
C LEU A 155 -13.07 6.89 14.20
N LYS A 156 -14.08 7.12 15.02
CA LYS A 156 -14.27 6.38 16.26
C LYS A 156 -14.82 4.99 16.00
N GLU A 157 -14.29 4.00 16.72
CA GLU A 157 -14.76 2.60 16.69
C GLU A 157 -14.89 2.06 15.25
N TRP A 158 -13.91 2.38 14.39
CA TRP A 158 -14.01 2.14 12.96
C TRP A 158 -13.66 0.73 12.52
N TRP A 159 -12.61 0.14 13.11
CA TRP A 159 -12.20 -1.23 12.80
C TRP A 159 -12.54 -2.18 13.94
N ARG A 160 -13.27 -3.25 13.59
CA ARG A 160 -13.53 -4.33 14.52
C ARG A 160 -12.25 -5.14 14.76
N VAL A 161 -11.97 -5.46 16.02
CA VAL A 161 -10.84 -6.32 16.40
C VAL A 161 -11.28 -7.73 16.75
N GLY A 162 -10.39 -8.69 16.51
CA GLY A 162 -10.63 -10.08 16.89
C GLY A 162 -10.89 -10.21 18.41
N GLY A 163 -11.88 -11.01 18.79
CA GLY A 163 -12.27 -11.16 20.20
C GLY A 163 -13.32 -10.16 20.69
N GLY A 164 -13.76 -9.23 19.85
CA GLY A 164 -14.79 -8.23 20.17
C GLY A 164 -14.18 -6.87 20.53
N GLY A 165 -14.92 -5.82 20.21
CA GLY A 165 -14.49 -4.43 20.37
C GLY A 165 -14.08 -3.79 19.05
N TYR A 166 -13.68 -2.52 19.13
CA TYR A 166 -13.37 -1.69 17.98
C TYR A 166 -12.13 -0.85 18.26
N LYS A 167 -11.42 -0.48 17.20
CA LYS A 167 -10.31 0.49 17.22
C LYS A 167 -10.71 1.78 16.56
N ASP A 168 -10.22 2.88 17.10
CA ASP A 168 -10.25 4.17 16.44
C ASP A 168 -9.21 4.17 15.30
N VAL A 169 -9.55 4.87 14.21
CA VAL A 169 -8.71 4.97 13.04
C VAL A 169 -8.50 6.44 12.71
N ALA A 170 -7.25 6.83 12.51
CA ALA A 170 -6.93 8.14 11.98
C ALA A 170 -6.97 8.09 10.44
N LEU A 171 -7.61 9.08 9.85
CA LEU A 171 -7.49 9.38 8.44
C LEU A 171 -6.36 10.39 8.25
N LEU A 172 -5.32 10.01 7.50
CA LEU A 172 -4.24 10.88 7.11
C LEU A 172 -4.36 11.22 5.63
N GLN A 173 -3.90 12.40 5.26
CA GLN A 173 -3.98 12.93 3.91
C GLN A 173 -2.65 13.58 3.52
N ARG A 174 -2.27 13.41 2.26
CA ARG A 174 -1.21 14.19 1.63
C ARG A 174 -1.75 14.83 0.36
N LEU A 175 -1.64 16.14 0.26
CA LEU A 175 -1.99 16.92 -0.93
C LEU A 175 -0.77 17.03 -1.86
N ARG A 176 -1.02 17.08 -3.17
CA ARG A 176 0.00 17.50 -4.13
C ARG A 176 0.30 18.98 -3.89
N GLU A 177 1.58 19.29 -3.69
CA GLU A 177 2.07 20.66 -3.68
C GLU A 177 2.02 21.22 -5.13
N ASP A 178 1.57 22.46 -5.27
CA ASP A 178 1.44 23.14 -6.57
C ASP A 178 2.81 23.54 -7.13
#